data_debf13a406fa6e662dbc8759493013bd
#
_entry.id   debf13a406fa6e662dbc8759493013bd
#
_cell.length_a   1.000
_cell.length_b   1.000
_cell.length_c   1.000
_cell.angle_alpha   90.00
_cell.angle_beta   90.00
_cell.angle_gamma   90.00
#
_symmetry.space_group_name_H-M   'P 1'
#
loop_
_entity.id
_entity.type
_entity.pdbx_description
1 polymer ?
#
loop_
_entity_poly.entity_id
_entity_poly.type
_entity_poly.pdbx_seq_one_letter_code
_entity_poly.pdbx_strand_id
1 'polypeptide(L)'
;MIQTPVIVTFANQKGGVGKTTLCVTFANYLVAKGVRVVVIDCDFQHSIMKCRKSDIKKYGEEQLPYEVWSYEPNNKAEMTSLVEKLHNDPEIDVVLIDSPGSLKAEGLVPIFVNSDIIVVPFHYDLVTIPSTASFLLFLDRLRQAVGERMKAQLFIIPNLNDNRVGKRSELILWDNTRETFSNYGYVTGKIPRRADMERFSTIAALDMQYRYVSSVFDKIYFSIFGKVTPVREVKLTGIQLTDNLNPKIGKKKNREEGVTHIAMDEDGNEEEREAGGLSADTTDKEKTEYE
;
A
#
# COMPACT_ATOMS: atom_id res chain seq x y z
N MET A 1 -12.23 -19.17 15.20
CA MET A 1 -12.04 -17.76 15.58
C MET A 1 -10.67 -17.67 16.23
N ILE A 2 -9.87 -16.69 15.87
CA ILE A 2 -8.60 -16.39 16.54
C ILE A 2 -8.98 -15.81 17.90
N GLN A 3 -8.35 -16.26 18.98
CA GLN A 3 -8.67 -15.77 20.34
C GLN A 3 -8.07 -14.38 20.61
N THR A 4 -6.97 -14.04 19.92
CA THR A 4 -6.30 -12.75 19.99
C THR A 4 -5.92 -12.30 18.58
N PRO A 5 -6.04 -11.00 18.26
CA PRO A 5 -5.61 -10.48 16.97
C PRO A 5 -4.16 -10.81 16.64
N VAL A 6 -3.91 -11.19 15.39
CA VAL A 6 -2.55 -11.42 14.88
C VAL A 6 -1.99 -10.12 14.32
N ILE A 7 -0.81 -9.71 14.78
CA ILE A 7 -0.15 -8.48 14.32
C ILE A 7 0.85 -8.82 13.22
N VAL A 8 0.62 -8.26 12.03
CA VAL A 8 1.49 -8.41 10.84
C VAL A 8 2.07 -7.05 10.47
N THR A 9 3.39 -6.90 10.59
CA THR A 9 4.08 -5.64 10.27
C THR A 9 4.81 -5.74 8.94
N PHE A 10 4.55 -4.80 8.03
CA PHE A 10 5.29 -4.62 6.78
C PHE A 10 6.45 -3.67 7.02
N ALA A 11 7.68 -4.16 6.97
CA ALA A 11 8.86 -3.40 7.36
C ALA A 11 10.08 -3.66 6.48
N ASN A 12 10.81 -2.61 6.19
CA ASN A 12 12.18 -2.60 5.68
C ASN A 12 12.72 -1.18 5.84
N GLN A 13 14.00 -1.03 6.16
CA GLN A 13 14.64 0.30 6.25
C GLN A 13 14.82 0.99 4.89
N LYS A 14 14.57 0.29 3.77
CA LYS A 14 14.64 0.86 2.43
C LYS A 14 13.27 1.36 1.97
N GLY A 15 13.23 2.61 1.48
CA GLY A 15 12.06 3.18 0.81
C GLY A 15 11.84 2.57 -0.58
N GLY A 16 10.61 2.56 -1.07
CA GLY A 16 10.26 2.13 -2.43
C GLY A 16 10.21 0.61 -2.67
N VAL A 17 10.42 -0.22 -1.66
CA VAL A 17 10.37 -1.69 -1.79
C VAL A 17 8.95 -2.27 -1.84
N GLY A 18 7.93 -1.43 -1.66
CA GLY A 18 6.52 -1.82 -1.76
C GLY A 18 5.85 -2.21 -0.44
N LYS A 19 6.37 -1.79 0.72
CA LYS A 19 5.73 -2.01 2.03
C LYS A 19 4.26 -1.63 2.02
N THR A 20 3.97 -0.36 1.78
CA THR A 20 2.61 0.21 1.74
C THR A 20 1.71 -0.49 0.74
N THR A 21 2.19 -0.70 -0.49
CA THR A 21 1.42 -1.39 -1.53
C THR A 21 1.04 -2.82 -1.11
N LEU A 22 2.01 -3.58 -0.59
CA LEU A 22 1.75 -4.95 -0.15
C LEU A 22 0.88 -5.00 1.11
N CYS A 23 1.02 -4.05 2.03
CA CYS A 23 0.19 -3.93 3.23
C CYS A 23 -1.29 -3.74 2.84
N VAL A 24 -1.60 -2.76 1.99
CA VAL A 24 -2.98 -2.51 1.52
C VAL A 24 -3.51 -3.66 0.68
N THR A 25 -2.70 -4.23 -0.23
CA THR A 25 -3.12 -5.37 -1.04
C THR A 25 -3.41 -6.59 -0.16
N PHE A 26 -2.64 -6.81 0.91
CA PHE A 26 -2.87 -7.88 1.86
C PHE A 26 -4.12 -7.64 2.72
N ALA A 27 -4.39 -6.39 3.12
CA ALA A 27 -5.65 -6.03 3.79
C ALA A 27 -6.86 -6.41 2.93
N ASN A 28 -6.87 -5.97 1.67
CA ASN A 28 -7.93 -6.32 0.72
C ASN A 28 -8.06 -7.85 0.52
N TYR A 29 -6.91 -8.55 0.43
CA TYR A 29 -6.87 -10.01 0.31
C TYR A 29 -7.49 -10.72 1.52
N LEU A 30 -7.21 -10.25 2.75
CA LEU A 30 -7.77 -10.80 3.99
C LEU A 30 -9.27 -10.55 4.09
N VAL A 31 -9.71 -9.32 3.80
CA VAL A 31 -11.15 -8.96 3.81
C VAL A 31 -11.93 -9.78 2.79
N ALA A 32 -11.40 -10.01 1.59
CA ALA A 32 -12.02 -10.88 0.60
C ALA A 32 -12.19 -12.34 1.07
N LYS A 33 -11.44 -12.74 2.11
CA LYS A 33 -11.57 -14.04 2.79
C LYS A 33 -12.46 -13.98 4.05
N GLY A 34 -13.07 -12.82 4.34
CA GLY A 34 -13.96 -12.61 5.48
C GLY A 34 -13.24 -12.39 6.81
N VAL A 35 -11.98 -11.95 6.78
CA VAL A 35 -11.17 -11.60 7.95
C VAL A 35 -11.44 -10.15 8.34
N ARG A 36 -11.62 -9.88 9.64
CA ARG A 36 -11.77 -8.53 10.19
C ARG A 36 -10.40 -7.90 10.38
N VAL A 37 -10.13 -6.83 9.65
CA VAL A 37 -8.81 -6.21 9.53
C VAL A 37 -8.83 -4.78 10.02
N VAL A 38 -7.77 -4.36 10.72
CA VAL A 38 -7.43 -2.96 10.96
C VAL A 38 -6.04 -2.70 10.37
N VAL A 39 -5.89 -1.56 9.69
CA VAL A 39 -4.60 -1.13 9.13
C VAL A 39 -4.09 0.08 9.89
N ILE A 40 -2.85 0.03 10.35
CA ILE A 40 -2.16 1.13 11.04
C ILE A 40 -1.11 1.71 10.08
N ASP A 41 -1.33 2.94 9.64
CA ASP A 41 -0.38 3.71 8.82
C ASP A 41 0.61 4.44 9.75
N CYS A 42 1.80 3.86 9.92
CA CYS A 42 2.88 4.41 10.73
C CYS A 42 3.94 5.14 9.89
N ASP A 43 3.80 5.19 8.56
CA ASP A 43 4.72 5.95 7.71
C ASP A 43 4.40 7.45 7.79
N PHE A 44 5.42 8.29 7.99
CA PHE A 44 5.29 9.76 8.06
C PHE A 44 4.68 10.40 6.81
N GLN A 45 4.68 9.68 5.68
CA GLN A 45 4.02 10.12 4.46
C GLN A 45 2.49 9.92 4.49
N HIS A 46 1.97 9.11 5.42
CA HIS A 46 0.55 8.78 5.57
C HIS A 46 -0.11 8.39 4.24
N SER A 47 0.57 7.56 3.46
CA SER A 47 0.15 7.21 2.10
C SER A 47 -1.15 6.41 2.08
N ILE A 48 -1.35 5.51 3.06
CA ILE A 48 -2.59 4.72 3.18
C ILE A 48 -3.74 5.64 3.59
N MET A 49 -3.53 6.53 4.56
CA MET A 49 -4.56 7.46 5.02
C MET A 49 -4.96 8.45 3.91
N LYS A 50 -4.00 8.94 3.11
CA LYS A 50 -4.31 9.79 1.94
C LYS A 50 -5.13 9.04 0.89
N CYS A 51 -4.77 7.78 0.60
CA CYS A 51 -5.54 6.91 -0.29
C CYS A 51 -6.96 6.70 0.26
N ARG A 52 -7.11 6.39 1.55
CA ARG A 52 -8.40 6.22 2.23
C ARG A 52 -9.31 7.46 2.08
N LYS A 53 -8.77 8.66 2.31
CA LYS A 53 -9.54 9.91 2.12
C LYS A 53 -10.00 10.08 0.68
N SER A 54 -9.18 9.73 -0.29
CA SER A 54 -9.55 9.76 -1.72
C SER A 54 -10.63 8.74 -2.05
N ASP A 55 -10.53 7.53 -1.50
CA ASP A 55 -11.50 6.46 -1.69
C ASP A 55 -12.87 6.83 -1.06
N ILE A 56 -12.88 7.40 0.14
CA ILE A 56 -14.10 7.91 0.79
C ILE A 56 -14.78 8.97 -0.10
N LYS A 57 -14.01 9.93 -0.62
CA LYS A 57 -14.56 10.97 -1.51
C LYS A 57 -15.19 10.38 -2.76
N LYS A 58 -14.63 9.27 -3.28
CA LYS A 58 -15.06 8.65 -4.53
C LYS A 58 -16.22 7.66 -4.35
N TYR A 59 -16.23 6.90 -3.27
CA TYR A 59 -17.10 5.74 -3.09
C TYR A 59 -18.06 5.86 -1.90
N GLY A 60 -17.85 6.84 -1.00
CA GLY A 60 -18.61 7.02 0.25
C GLY A 60 -18.02 6.19 1.41
N GLU A 61 -18.36 6.59 2.64
CA GLU A 61 -17.90 5.92 3.86
C GLU A 61 -18.55 4.55 4.08
N GLU A 62 -19.77 4.36 3.58
CA GLU A 62 -20.53 3.11 3.73
C GLU A 62 -19.88 1.91 3.03
N GLN A 63 -18.91 2.15 2.16
CA GLN A 63 -18.22 1.13 1.37
C GLN A 63 -16.88 0.69 1.96
N LEU A 64 -16.53 1.17 3.17
CA LEU A 64 -15.24 0.88 3.78
C LEU A 64 -15.17 -0.57 4.29
N PRO A 65 -14.27 -1.41 3.75
CA PRO A 65 -14.19 -2.82 4.14
C PRO A 65 -13.43 -3.06 5.45
N TYR A 66 -12.66 -2.08 5.92
CA TYR A 66 -11.86 -2.11 7.15
C TYR A 66 -11.47 -0.71 7.59
N GLU A 67 -11.05 -0.56 8.82
CA GLU A 67 -10.57 0.71 9.37
C GLU A 67 -9.09 0.97 9.02
N VAL A 68 -8.75 2.25 8.87
CA VAL A 68 -7.37 2.72 8.71
C VAL A 68 -7.10 3.77 9.77
N TRP A 69 -6.14 3.51 10.64
CA TRP A 69 -5.70 4.44 11.66
C TRP A 69 -4.30 4.96 11.32
N SER A 70 -3.99 6.19 11.75
CA SER A 70 -2.68 6.79 11.53
C SER A 70 -2.01 7.07 12.88
N TYR A 71 -0.79 6.56 13.05
CA TYR A 71 0.01 6.76 14.25
C TYR A 71 1.47 7.02 13.90
N GLU A 72 2.04 8.08 14.47
CA GLU A 72 3.47 8.34 14.35
C GLU A 72 4.24 7.54 15.41
N PRO A 73 5.21 6.69 15.02
CA PRO A 73 5.93 5.84 15.95
C PRO A 73 7.05 6.60 16.70
N ASN A 74 6.78 7.83 17.16
CA ASN A 74 7.75 8.69 17.83
C ASN A 74 7.89 8.39 19.32
N ASN A 75 6.86 7.78 19.93
CA ASN A 75 6.81 7.53 21.36
C ASN A 75 6.71 6.02 21.65
N LYS A 76 7.70 5.50 22.35
CA LYS A 76 7.76 4.08 22.71
C LYS A 76 6.60 3.63 23.59
N ALA A 77 6.21 4.44 24.59
CA ALA A 77 5.14 4.10 25.52
C ALA A 77 3.77 4.10 24.86
N GLU A 78 3.49 5.07 23.99
CA GLU A 78 2.26 5.14 23.21
C GLU A 78 2.12 3.94 22.26
N MET A 79 3.19 3.57 21.56
CA MET A 79 3.18 2.42 20.67
C MET A 79 3.03 1.09 21.42
N THR A 80 3.62 0.97 22.60
CA THR A 80 3.42 -0.20 23.46
C THR A 80 1.95 -0.32 23.87
N SER A 81 1.37 0.77 24.38
CA SER A 81 -0.05 0.81 24.79
C SER A 81 -1.01 0.53 23.63
N LEU A 82 -0.70 1.09 22.44
CA LEU A 82 -1.49 0.82 21.22
C LEU A 82 -1.48 -0.66 20.86
N VAL A 83 -0.29 -1.29 20.83
CA VAL A 83 -0.14 -2.70 20.47
C VAL A 83 -0.84 -3.61 21.49
N GLU A 84 -0.72 -3.31 22.81
CA GLU A 84 -1.41 -4.05 23.86
C GLU A 84 -2.94 -3.92 23.74
N LYS A 85 -3.45 -2.72 23.43
CA LYS A 85 -4.88 -2.51 23.18
C LYS A 85 -5.38 -3.32 21.99
N LEU A 86 -4.62 -3.30 20.90
CA LEU A 86 -4.96 -4.05 19.68
C LEU A 86 -4.95 -5.56 19.89
N HIS A 87 -4.03 -6.11 20.67
CA HIS A 87 -3.97 -7.52 21.00
C HIS A 87 -5.19 -8.01 21.83
N ASN A 88 -5.88 -7.10 22.49
CA ASN A 88 -7.02 -7.42 23.36
C ASN A 88 -8.38 -7.09 22.73
N ASP A 89 -8.42 -6.67 21.46
CA ASP A 89 -9.66 -6.28 20.79
C ASP A 89 -10.35 -7.51 20.15
N PRO A 90 -11.49 -7.98 20.66
CA PRO A 90 -12.17 -9.17 20.16
C PRO A 90 -12.84 -8.97 18.79
N GLU A 91 -12.98 -7.73 18.33
CA GLU A 91 -13.60 -7.39 17.05
C GLU A 91 -12.61 -7.44 15.89
N ILE A 92 -11.32 -7.60 16.16
CA ILE A 92 -10.26 -7.65 15.17
C ILE A 92 -9.73 -9.08 15.07
N ASP A 93 -9.47 -9.57 13.86
CA ASP A 93 -8.77 -10.83 13.62
C ASP A 93 -7.29 -10.59 13.27
N VAL A 94 -7.02 -9.56 12.46
CA VAL A 94 -5.65 -9.23 12.02
C VAL A 94 -5.43 -7.72 12.04
N VAL A 95 -4.32 -7.30 12.63
CA VAL A 95 -3.80 -5.94 12.57
C VAL A 95 -2.65 -5.90 11.58
N LEU A 96 -2.72 -5.01 10.60
CA LEU A 96 -1.64 -4.75 9.65
C LEU A 96 -0.97 -3.43 9.98
N ILE A 97 0.34 -3.42 10.11
CA ILE A 97 1.12 -2.20 10.38
C ILE A 97 2.04 -1.90 9.20
N ASP A 98 1.85 -0.75 8.57
CA ASP A 98 2.78 -0.20 7.56
C ASP A 98 3.84 0.65 8.25
N SER A 99 5.08 0.17 8.31
CA SER A 99 6.16 0.87 9.00
C SER A 99 6.89 1.87 8.10
N PRO A 100 7.46 2.96 8.66
CA PRO A 100 8.29 3.88 7.90
C PRO A 100 9.54 3.21 7.33
N GLY A 101 10.12 3.84 6.31
CA GLY A 101 11.38 3.41 5.70
C GLY A 101 12.64 3.78 6.52
N SER A 102 12.50 4.20 7.77
CA SER A 102 13.60 4.59 8.63
C SER A 102 13.44 3.93 10.00
N LEU A 103 14.54 3.41 10.56
CA LEU A 103 14.57 2.80 11.90
C LEU A 103 14.81 3.80 13.03
N LYS A 104 14.77 5.12 12.76
CA LYS A 104 15.11 6.15 13.74
C LYS A 104 14.03 6.37 14.82
N ALA A 105 12.80 5.99 14.54
CA ALA A 105 11.69 6.20 15.47
C ALA A 105 11.71 5.16 16.59
N GLU A 106 11.70 5.62 17.84
CA GLU A 106 11.81 4.77 19.04
C GLU A 106 10.63 3.81 19.21
N GLY A 107 9.46 4.18 18.72
CA GLY A 107 8.24 3.36 18.76
C GLY A 107 8.26 2.14 17.83
N LEU A 108 9.24 2.00 16.94
CA LEU A 108 9.35 0.83 16.06
C LEU A 108 9.77 -0.45 16.83
N VAL A 109 10.57 -0.31 17.86
CA VAL A 109 11.01 -1.48 18.65
C VAL A 109 9.81 -2.19 19.32
N PRO A 110 8.88 -1.52 20.01
CA PRO A 110 7.65 -2.16 20.48
C PRO A 110 6.85 -2.83 19.38
N ILE A 111 6.72 -2.22 18.21
CA ILE A 111 6.00 -2.81 17.08
C ILE A 111 6.65 -4.14 16.68
N PHE A 112 7.97 -4.16 16.44
CA PHE A 112 8.66 -5.39 16.01
C PHE A 112 8.65 -6.48 17.08
N VAL A 113 8.81 -6.11 18.34
CA VAL A 113 8.80 -7.07 19.46
C VAL A 113 7.45 -7.75 19.63
N ASN A 114 6.36 -7.02 19.41
CA ASN A 114 5.00 -7.53 19.58
C ASN A 114 4.33 -7.99 18.27
N SER A 115 5.04 -7.98 17.16
CA SER A 115 4.54 -8.55 15.91
C SER A 115 4.58 -10.06 15.95
N ASP A 116 3.53 -10.73 15.45
CA ASP A 116 3.51 -12.18 15.22
C ASP A 116 4.20 -12.53 13.90
N ILE A 117 4.05 -11.64 12.92
CA ILE A 117 4.66 -11.77 11.60
C ILE A 117 5.28 -10.43 11.18
N ILE A 118 6.50 -10.49 10.66
CA ILE A 118 7.11 -9.34 10.00
C ILE A 118 7.34 -9.70 8.53
N VAL A 119 6.71 -8.93 7.63
CA VAL A 119 6.83 -9.04 6.19
C VAL A 119 7.89 -8.07 5.71
N VAL A 120 8.94 -8.59 5.06
CA VAL A 120 10.10 -7.82 4.62
C VAL A 120 10.18 -7.86 3.09
N PRO A 121 9.53 -6.92 2.38
CA PRO A 121 9.68 -6.82 0.93
C PRO A 121 11.03 -6.22 0.55
N PHE A 122 11.63 -6.74 -0.53
CA PHE A 122 12.89 -6.23 -1.07
C PHE A 122 12.97 -6.41 -2.59
N HIS A 123 13.92 -5.72 -3.23
CA HIS A 123 14.26 -5.91 -4.65
C HIS A 123 15.58 -6.61 -4.81
N TYR A 124 15.75 -7.32 -5.93
CA TYR A 124 17.04 -7.82 -6.36
C TYR A 124 17.86 -6.74 -7.06
N ASP A 125 18.33 -5.73 -6.33
CA ASP A 125 19.23 -4.69 -6.82
C ASP A 125 20.38 -4.42 -5.85
N LEU A 126 21.42 -3.77 -6.35
CA LEU A 126 22.68 -3.53 -5.62
C LEU A 126 22.51 -2.62 -4.39
N VAL A 127 21.44 -1.85 -4.29
CA VAL A 127 21.17 -0.93 -3.17
C VAL A 127 20.26 -1.57 -2.15
N THR A 128 19.22 -2.28 -2.61
CA THR A 128 18.20 -2.84 -1.73
C THR A 128 18.68 -4.08 -1.00
N ILE A 129 19.47 -4.96 -1.66
CA ILE A 129 19.99 -6.18 -1.02
C ILE A 129 20.82 -5.86 0.23
N PRO A 130 21.86 -4.99 0.20
CA PRO A 130 22.64 -4.67 1.40
C PRO A 130 21.81 -3.99 2.49
N SER A 131 20.88 -3.10 2.10
CA SER A 131 19.99 -2.43 3.04
C SER A 131 19.06 -3.43 3.74
N THR A 132 18.51 -4.38 3.00
CA THR A 132 17.66 -5.42 3.56
C THR A 132 18.46 -6.38 4.45
N ALA A 133 19.68 -6.75 4.07
CA ALA A 133 20.57 -7.55 4.90
C ALA A 133 20.83 -6.87 6.26
N SER A 134 21.10 -5.56 6.24
CA SER A 134 21.29 -4.77 7.46
C SER A 134 20.02 -4.73 8.33
N PHE A 135 18.83 -4.67 7.71
CA PHE A 135 17.57 -4.72 8.42
C PHE A 135 17.30 -6.08 9.05
N LEU A 136 17.56 -7.17 8.33
CA LEU A 136 17.42 -8.53 8.85
C LEU A 136 18.39 -8.79 10.02
N LEU A 137 19.63 -8.33 9.90
CA LEU A 137 20.60 -8.39 11.00
C LEU A 137 20.16 -7.56 12.21
N PHE A 138 19.55 -6.40 12.00
CA PHE A 138 18.96 -5.61 13.08
C PHE A 138 17.84 -6.39 13.80
N LEU A 139 16.91 -7.01 13.08
CA LEU A 139 15.85 -7.82 13.68
C LEU A 139 16.39 -9.03 14.44
N ASP A 140 17.45 -9.67 13.91
CA ASP A 140 18.09 -10.79 14.59
C ASP A 140 18.75 -10.35 15.92
N ARG A 141 19.49 -9.24 15.91
CA ARG A 141 20.08 -8.65 17.13
C ARG A 141 19.02 -8.24 18.13
N LEU A 142 17.91 -7.67 17.65
CA LEU A 142 16.78 -7.30 18.50
C LEU A 142 16.19 -8.54 19.16
N ARG A 143 15.98 -9.63 18.40
CA ARG A 143 15.50 -10.92 18.93
C ARG A 143 16.45 -11.48 19.99
N GLN A 144 17.76 -11.45 19.76
CA GLN A 144 18.76 -11.88 20.75
C GLN A 144 18.70 -11.02 22.04
N ALA A 145 18.51 -9.70 21.90
CA ALA A 145 18.48 -8.78 23.03
C ALA A 145 17.22 -8.92 23.90
N VAL A 146 16.05 -9.23 23.29
CA VAL A 146 14.77 -9.32 24.02
C VAL A 146 14.33 -10.75 24.32
N GLY A 147 14.98 -11.75 23.74
CA GLY A 147 14.71 -13.18 23.95
C GLY A 147 13.29 -13.59 23.54
N GLU A 148 12.64 -14.40 24.34
CA GLU A 148 11.30 -14.97 24.11
C GLU A 148 10.17 -13.93 23.92
N ARG A 149 10.44 -12.66 24.15
CA ARG A 149 9.45 -11.60 23.92
C ARG A 149 9.21 -11.32 22.43
N MET A 150 10.17 -11.63 21.54
CA MET A 150 10.03 -11.45 20.10
C MET A 150 9.93 -12.80 19.40
N LYS A 151 8.70 -13.23 19.10
CA LYS A 151 8.40 -14.53 18.46
C LYS A 151 8.06 -14.39 16.97
N ALA A 152 8.21 -13.19 16.42
CA ALA A 152 7.80 -12.87 15.05
C ALA A 152 8.38 -13.86 14.02
N GLN A 153 7.52 -14.42 13.17
CA GLN A 153 7.94 -15.11 11.96
C GLN A 153 8.30 -14.08 10.88
N LEU A 154 9.43 -14.28 10.19
CA LEU A 154 9.83 -13.39 9.11
C LEU A 154 9.45 -14.00 7.75
N PHE A 155 8.66 -13.24 6.98
CA PHE A 155 8.36 -13.52 5.57
C PHE A 155 9.11 -12.51 4.69
N ILE A 156 10.12 -12.97 3.98
CA ILE A 156 10.99 -12.13 3.14
C ILE A 156 10.52 -12.26 1.71
N ILE A 157 10.02 -11.15 1.12
CA ILE A 157 9.35 -11.16 -0.16
C ILE A 157 10.19 -10.49 -1.24
N PRO A 158 10.75 -11.24 -2.22
CA PRO A 158 11.28 -10.63 -3.43
C PRO A 158 10.16 -9.95 -4.22
N ASN A 159 10.10 -8.62 -4.15
CA ASN A 159 9.05 -7.80 -4.75
C ASN A 159 9.56 -7.03 -5.97
N LEU A 160 8.63 -6.51 -6.78
CA LEU A 160 8.93 -5.71 -7.98
C LEU A 160 9.88 -6.42 -8.96
N ASN A 161 9.80 -7.74 -9.03
CA ASN A 161 10.66 -8.54 -9.89
C ASN A 161 10.31 -8.31 -11.36
N ASP A 162 11.30 -7.89 -12.16
CA ASP A 162 11.16 -7.79 -13.61
C ASP A 162 11.75 -9.05 -14.27
N ASN A 163 10.90 -9.88 -14.84
CA ASN A 163 11.31 -11.14 -15.49
C ASN A 163 12.13 -10.91 -16.79
N ARG A 164 12.18 -9.68 -17.30
CA ARG A 164 12.98 -9.30 -18.48
C ARG A 164 14.43 -9.01 -18.12
N VAL A 165 14.71 -8.84 -16.82
CA VAL A 165 16.04 -8.55 -16.27
C VAL A 165 16.59 -9.83 -15.65
N GLY A 166 17.87 -10.09 -15.87
CA GLY A 166 18.60 -11.20 -15.25
C GLY A 166 19.58 -11.85 -16.20
N LYS A 167 20.78 -11.27 -16.29
CA LYS A 167 21.93 -11.99 -16.86
C LYS A 167 22.29 -13.16 -15.93
N ARG A 168 23.00 -14.16 -16.45
CA ARG A 168 23.40 -15.35 -15.67
C ARG A 168 24.07 -15.02 -14.34
N SER A 169 24.93 -13.99 -14.32
CA SER A 169 25.60 -13.52 -13.10
C SER A 169 24.63 -12.91 -12.07
N GLU A 170 23.60 -12.21 -12.54
CA GLU A 170 22.56 -11.63 -11.66
C GLU A 170 21.68 -12.73 -11.06
N LEU A 171 21.33 -13.76 -11.83
CA LEU A 171 20.56 -14.90 -11.34
C LEU A 171 21.32 -15.64 -10.22
N ILE A 172 22.63 -15.83 -10.38
CA ILE A 172 23.48 -16.41 -9.32
C ILE A 172 23.46 -15.54 -8.06
N LEU A 173 23.57 -14.20 -8.21
CA LEU A 173 23.49 -13.28 -7.09
C LEU A 173 22.13 -13.38 -6.39
N TRP A 174 21.03 -13.51 -7.15
CA TRP A 174 19.69 -13.63 -6.58
C TRP A 174 19.49 -14.94 -5.81
N ASP A 175 20.04 -16.05 -6.33
CA ASP A 175 20.00 -17.34 -5.65
C ASP A 175 20.81 -17.30 -4.35
N ASN A 176 22.03 -16.76 -4.38
CA ASN A 176 22.87 -16.57 -3.18
C ASN A 176 22.19 -15.63 -2.16
N THR A 177 21.55 -14.56 -2.63
CA THR A 177 20.79 -13.65 -1.76
C THR A 177 19.64 -14.38 -1.09
N ARG A 178 18.90 -15.18 -1.85
CA ARG A 178 17.79 -15.99 -1.34
C ARG A 178 18.25 -16.97 -0.26
N GLU A 179 19.35 -17.67 -0.52
CA GLU A 179 19.96 -18.59 0.43
C GLU A 179 20.40 -17.87 1.71
N THR A 180 21.11 -16.75 1.57
CA THR A 180 21.54 -15.93 2.71
C THR A 180 20.36 -15.45 3.55
N PHE A 181 19.31 -14.94 2.91
CA PHE A 181 18.13 -14.41 3.61
C PHE A 181 17.30 -15.52 4.26
N SER A 182 17.36 -16.75 3.74
CA SER A 182 16.66 -17.90 4.34
C SER A 182 17.15 -18.26 5.75
N ASN A 183 18.36 -17.81 6.14
CA ASN A 183 18.86 -17.96 7.51
C ASN A 183 18.10 -17.09 8.54
N TYR A 184 17.39 -16.06 8.08
CA TYR A 184 16.63 -15.14 8.94
C TYR A 184 15.13 -15.45 8.97
N GLY A 185 14.58 -16.01 7.89
CA GLY A 185 13.15 -16.28 7.79
C GLY A 185 12.77 -16.97 6.48
N TYR A 186 11.47 -17.12 6.27
CA TYR A 186 10.95 -17.76 5.07
C TYR A 186 11.01 -16.83 3.86
N VAL A 187 11.85 -17.15 2.88
CA VAL A 187 11.91 -16.41 1.61
C VAL A 187 10.84 -16.95 0.65
N THR A 188 9.88 -16.12 0.32
CA THR A 188 8.71 -16.48 -0.50
C THR A 188 9.02 -16.59 -2.00
N GLY A 189 8.00 -16.86 -2.81
CA GLY A 189 8.04 -16.62 -4.26
C GLY A 189 8.18 -15.13 -4.58
N LYS A 190 8.51 -14.83 -5.84
CA LYS A 190 8.70 -13.47 -6.35
C LYS A 190 7.34 -12.83 -6.69
N ILE A 191 7.15 -11.56 -6.33
CA ILE A 191 6.03 -10.76 -6.82
C ILE A 191 6.52 -9.91 -8.00
N PRO A 192 5.85 -9.98 -9.18
CA PRO A 192 6.31 -9.27 -10.36
C PRO A 192 6.07 -7.76 -10.27
N ARG A 193 6.91 -6.98 -10.94
CA ARG A 193 6.65 -5.56 -11.18
C ARG A 193 5.54 -5.40 -12.21
N ARG A 194 4.41 -4.80 -11.83
CA ARG A 194 3.24 -4.57 -12.69
C ARG A 194 2.61 -3.23 -12.37
N ALA A 195 2.18 -2.50 -13.41
CA ALA A 195 1.50 -1.21 -13.24
C ALA A 195 0.22 -1.32 -12.39
N ASP A 196 -0.48 -2.46 -12.47
CA ASP A 196 -1.68 -2.70 -11.66
C ASP A 196 -1.38 -2.72 -10.16
N MET A 197 -0.18 -3.16 -9.76
CA MET A 197 0.23 -3.15 -8.34
C MET A 197 0.46 -1.73 -7.80
N GLU A 198 0.70 -0.75 -8.66
CA GLU A 198 0.86 0.66 -8.28
C GLU A 198 -0.50 1.36 -8.07
N ARG A 199 -1.60 0.74 -8.55
CA ARG A 199 -2.97 1.25 -8.47
C ARG A 199 -3.71 0.63 -7.29
N PHE A 200 -3.16 0.76 -6.09
CA PHE A 200 -3.85 0.22 -4.92
C PHE A 200 -4.98 1.14 -4.46
N SER A 201 -6.04 0.54 -3.93
CA SER A 201 -7.19 1.19 -3.30
C SER A 201 -7.41 0.54 -1.93
N THR A 202 -7.93 1.31 -0.99
CA THR A 202 -8.27 0.80 0.34
C THR A 202 -9.68 0.19 0.41
N ILE A 203 -10.35 0.06 -0.73
CA ILE A 203 -11.69 -0.55 -0.84
C ILE A 203 -11.60 -2.01 -1.27
N ALA A 204 -10.86 -2.29 -2.35
CA ALA A 204 -10.68 -3.65 -2.85
C ALA A 204 -9.42 -3.74 -3.73
N ALA A 205 -8.90 -4.95 -3.90
CA ALA A 205 -7.86 -5.23 -4.87
C ALA A 205 -8.47 -5.56 -6.23
N LEU A 206 -7.72 -5.26 -7.31
CA LEU A 206 -8.06 -5.71 -8.65
C LEU A 206 -7.81 -7.23 -8.78
N ASP A 207 -8.60 -7.93 -9.61
CA ASP A 207 -8.42 -9.36 -9.88
C ASP A 207 -6.98 -9.72 -10.28
N MET A 208 -6.35 -8.86 -11.10
CA MET A 208 -4.97 -9.06 -11.51
C MET A 208 -3.99 -8.94 -10.35
N GLN A 209 -4.24 -8.07 -9.37
CA GLN A 209 -3.42 -7.96 -8.16
C GLN A 209 -3.48 -9.27 -7.37
N TYR A 210 -4.66 -9.85 -7.17
CA TYR A 210 -4.81 -11.17 -6.52
C TYR A 210 -3.98 -12.24 -7.22
N ARG A 211 -4.00 -12.31 -8.54
CA ARG A 211 -3.22 -13.30 -9.32
C ARG A 211 -1.71 -13.17 -9.09
N TYR A 212 -1.21 -11.95 -8.91
CA TYR A 212 0.22 -11.72 -8.69
C TYR A 212 0.69 -12.04 -7.27
N VAL A 213 -0.19 -11.90 -6.28
CA VAL A 213 0.19 -12.03 -4.86
C VAL A 213 -0.29 -13.33 -4.20
N SER A 214 -1.28 -14.02 -4.75
CA SER A 214 -1.94 -15.17 -4.10
C SER A 214 -0.94 -16.24 -3.63
N SER A 215 0.01 -16.64 -4.46
CA SER A 215 0.99 -17.67 -4.11
C SER A 215 1.88 -17.30 -2.92
N VAL A 216 2.06 -16.00 -2.67
CA VAL A 216 2.82 -15.45 -1.54
C VAL A 216 1.90 -15.26 -0.33
N PHE A 217 0.77 -14.61 -0.54
CA PHE A 217 -0.18 -14.28 0.53
C PHE A 217 -0.87 -15.50 1.12
N ASP A 218 -1.13 -16.55 0.32
CA ASP A 218 -1.66 -17.81 0.83
C ASP A 218 -0.73 -18.46 1.87
N LYS A 219 0.59 -18.29 1.74
CA LYS A 219 1.55 -18.81 2.72
C LYS A 219 1.50 -18.04 4.04
N ILE A 220 1.37 -16.71 3.98
CA ILE A 220 1.21 -15.86 5.18
C ILE A 220 -0.15 -16.18 5.83
N TYR A 221 -1.21 -16.25 5.03
CA TYR A 221 -2.55 -16.61 5.49
C TYR A 221 -2.56 -17.99 6.18
N PHE A 222 -1.91 -18.99 5.58
CA PHE A 222 -1.79 -20.31 6.16
C PHE A 222 -1.03 -20.29 7.50
N SER A 223 0.01 -19.48 7.62
CA SER A 223 0.72 -19.31 8.89
C SER A 223 -0.17 -18.73 10.00
N ILE A 224 -1.11 -17.85 9.63
CA ILE A 224 -2.05 -17.23 10.58
C ILE A 224 -3.18 -18.20 10.97
N PHE A 225 -3.81 -18.85 9.97
CA PHE A 225 -5.07 -19.56 10.15
C PHE A 225 -4.98 -21.09 10.08
N GLY A 226 -3.82 -21.65 9.76
CA GLY A 226 -3.60 -23.08 9.63
C GLY A 226 -4.33 -23.75 8.44
N LYS A 227 -4.99 -22.97 7.57
CA LYS A 227 -5.71 -23.45 6.37
C LYS A 227 -5.79 -22.35 5.32
N VAL A 228 -5.84 -22.74 4.04
CA VAL A 228 -6.14 -21.81 2.94
C VAL A 228 -7.65 -21.79 2.72
N THR A 229 -8.27 -20.63 2.87
CA THR A 229 -9.69 -20.43 2.53
C THR A 229 -9.76 -19.80 1.14
N PRO A 230 -10.61 -20.32 0.23
CA PRO A 230 -10.84 -19.67 -1.05
C PRO A 230 -11.31 -18.23 -0.87
N VAL A 231 -10.87 -17.35 -1.75
CA VAL A 231 -11.39 -15.97 -1.79
C VAL A 231 -12.88 -16.06 -2.11
N ARG A 232 -13.73 -15.53 -1.24
CA ARG A 232 -15.13 -15.32 -1.58
C ARG A 232 -15.19 -14.14 -2.55
N GLU A 233 -15.93 -14.30 -3.66
CA GLU A 233 -16.29 -13.14 -4.46
C GLU A 233 -17.06 -12.16 -3.55
N VAL A 234 -16.38 -11.13 -3.09
CA VAL A 234 -17.03 -10.00 -2.44
C VAL A 234 -17.68 -9.23 -3.58
N LYS A 235 -18.94 -9.55 -3.86
CA LYS A 235 -19.80 -8.69 -4.66
C LYS A 235 -20.04 -7.45 -3.82
N LEU A 236 -19.21 -6.44 -4.00
CA LEU A 236 -19.51 -5.09 -3.55
C LEU A 236 -20.72 -4.66 -4.39
N THR A 237 -21.90 -4.77 -3.78
CA THR A 237 -23.17 -4.40 -4.41
C THR A 237 -23.09 -2.93 -4.81
N GLY A 238 -22.93 -2.66 -6.11
CA GLY A 238 -22.97 -1.32 -6.68
C GLY A 238 -21.67 -0.75 -7.22
N ILE A 239 -20.48 -1.38 -7.00
CA ILE A 239 -19.23 -0.87 -7.52
C ILE A 239 -18.66 -1.84 -8.55
N GLN A 240 -18.78 -1.49 -9.85
CA GLN A 240 -17.96 -2.10 -10.89
C GLN A 240 -16.59 -1.42 -10.89
N LEU A 241 -15.66 -1.95 -10.08
CA LEU A 241 -14.30 -1.42 -9.94
C LEU A 241 -13.52 -1.41 -11.26
N THR A 242 -13.85 -2.30 -12.19
CA THR A 242 -13.21 -2.42 -13.50
C THR A 242 -13.43 -1.21 -14.40
N ASP A 243 -14.62 -0.59 -14.36
CA ASP A 243 -14.95 0.54 -15.25
C ASP A 243 -14.43 1.89 -14.74
N ASN A 244 -14.20 2.02 -13.42
CA ASN A 244 -13.76 3.26 -12.80
C ASN A 244 -12.24 3.41 -12.66
N LEU A 245 -11.48 2.31 -12.72
CA LEU A 245 -10.02 2.33 -12.64
C LEU A 245 -9.33 2.45 -14.01
N ASN A 246 -10.08 2.28 -15.10
CA ASN A 246 -9.61 2.52 -16.45
C ASN A 246 -10.47 3.64 -17.08
N PRO A 247 -10.10 4.93 -16.91
CA PRO A 247 -10.79 5.97 -17.67
C PRO A 247 -10.53 5.68 -19.14
N LYS A 248 -11.51 5.13 -19.84
CA LYS A 248 -11.51 5.13 -21.30
C LYS A 248 -11.26 6.58 -21.71
N ILE A 249 -10.19 6.82 -22.46
CA ILE A 249 -10.00 8.06 -23.19
C ILE A 249 -11.22 8.18 -24.10
N GLY A 250 -12.26 8.82 -23.57
CA GLY A 250 -13.51 9.04 -24.28
C GLY A 250 -13.26 9.99 -25.42
N LYS A 251 -13.50 9.53 -26.65
CA LYS A 251 -13.67 10.40 -27.81
C LYS A 251 -14.62 11.53 -27.41
N LYS A 252 -14.12 12.76 -27.43
CA LYS A 252 -14.92 13.98 -27.26
C LYS A 252 -16.13 13.93 -28.19
N LYS A 253 -17.32 13.75 -27.64
CA LYS A 253 -18.54 14.25 -28.25
C LYS A 253 -18.76 15.64 -27.65
N ASN A 254 -18.62 16.63 -28.52
CA ASN A 254 -19.01 18.03 -28.25
C ASN A 254 -20.47 18.02 -27.74
N ARG A 255 -20.66 18.49 -26.53
CA ARG A 255 -21.89 19.16 -26.09
C ARG A 255 -21.44 20.40 -25.37
N GLU A 256 -21.81 21.50 -25.97
CA GLU A 256 -21.77 22.84 -25.41
C GLU A 256 -22.69 22.86 -24.19
N GLU A 257 -22.15 23.09 -23.00
CA GLU A 257 -22.86 23.65 -21.85
C GLU A 257 -21.89 24.60 -21.16
N GLY A 258 -22.38 25.80 -20.87
CA GLY A 258 -21.63 27.01 -20.55
C GLY A 258 -20.68 26.85 -19.35
N VAL A 259 -19.48 27.33 -19.53
CA VAL A 259 -18.50 27.51 -18.47
C VAL A 259 -18.63 28.95 -17.96
N THR A 260 -19.11 29.11 -16.75
CA THR A 260 -19.04 30.38 -16.02
C THR A 260 -17.62 30.51 -15.46
N HIS A 261 -16.87 31.48 -15.92
CA HIS A 261 -15.59 31.85 -15.33
C HIS A 261 -15.83 32.80 -14.16
N ILE A 262 -15.46 32.37 -12.96
CA ILE A 262 -15.39 33.24 -11.78
C ILE A 262 -14.01 33.87 -11.77
N ALA A 263 -13.94 35.20 -11.89
CA ALA A 263 -12.73 35.97 -11.66
C ALA A 263 -12.80 36.54 -10.25
N MET A 264 -11.73 36.42 -9.47
CA MET A 264 -11.58 37.06 -8.18
C MET A 264 -10.86 38.41 -8.34
N ASP A 265 -11.31 39.43 -7.63
CA ASP A 265 -10.60 40.70 -7.51
C ASP A 265 -9.42 40.61 -6.53
N GLU A 266 -8.60 41.63 -6.46
CA GLU A 266 -7.41 41.70 -5.61
C GLU A 266 -7.73 41.68 -4.10
N ASP A 267 -9.02 41.78 -3.71
CA ASP A 267 -9.50 41.80 -2.34
C ASP A 267 -10.27 40.53 -1.95
N GLY A 268 -10.42 39.53 -2.86
CA GLY A 268 -10.95 38.19 -2.56
C GLY A 268 -12.47 38.05 -2.54
N ASN A 269 -13.22 38.95 -3.19
CA ASN A 269 -14.67 38.86 -3.31
C ASN A 269 -15.13 38.31 -4.67
N GLU A 270 -16.24 37.54 -4.68
CA GLU A 270 -16.84 36.97 -5.91
C GLU A 270 -17.74 38.01 -6.61
N GLU A 271 -17.45 38.34 -7.88
CA GLU A 271 -18.37 39.09 -8.76
C GLU A 271 -18.84 38.17 -9.92
N GLU A 272 -20.14 37.99 -10.04
CA GLU A 272 -20.78 37.38 -11.21
C GLU A 272 -20.90 38.39 -12.34
N ARG A 273 -20.31 38.07 -13.51
CA ARG A 273 -20.55 38.80 -14.76
C ARG A 273 -21.17 37.90 -15.82
N GLU A 274 -22.37 38.20 -16.24
CA GLU A 274 -23.01 37.61 -17.43
C GLU A 274 -22.31 38.03 -18.72
N ALA A 275 -21.93 37.07 -19.55
CA ALA A 275 -21.37 37.30 -20.86
C ALA A 275 -22.48 37.50 -21.88
N GLY A 276 -22.68 38.77 -22.30
CA GLY A 276 -23.54 39.14 -23.42
C GLY A 276 -22.87 38.81 -24.75
N GLY A 277 -23.62 38.19 -25.65
CA GLY A 277 -23.18 37.86 -26.99
C GLY A 277 -23.03 39.08 -27.87
N LEU A 278 -22.06 39.02 -28.83
CA LEU A 278 -22.01 39.87 -30.02
C LEU A 278 -21.59 39.06 -31.24
N SER A 279 -22.35 39.22 -32.27
CA SER A 279 -22.35 38.60 -33.58
C SER A 279 -21.17 39.05 -34.47
N ALA A 280 -20.92 38.22 -35.47
CA ALA A 280 -20.01 38.36 -36.58
C ALA A 280 -20.03 39.68 -37.33
N ASP A 281 -18.92 40.12 -37.88
CA ASP A 281 -18.77 40.31 -39.34
C ASP A 281 -17.31 40.58 -39.78
N THR A 282 -16.94 39.89 -40.83
CA THR A 282 -16.13 40.11 -42.04
C THR A 282 -14.92 41.06 -42.08
N THR A 283 -13.94 40.51 -42.79
CA THR A 283 -13.05 41.04 -43.86
C THR A 283 -11.65 41.51 -43.51
N ASP A 284 -10.75 40.76 -44.09
CA ASP A 284 -9.73 41.09 -45.10
C ASP A 284 -8.38 41.75 -44.69
N LYS A 285 -7.30 41.07 -45.15
CA LYS A 285 -6.00 41.54 -45.68
C LYS A 285 -5.01 42.25 -44.71
N GLU A 286 -3.83 41.88 -44.65
CA GLU A 286 -2.66 41.96 -45.53
C GLU A 286 -1.36 41.58 -44.78
N LYS A 287 -0.53 40.87 -45.50
CA LYS A 287 0.92 40.71 -45.50
C LYS A 287 1.77 41.80 -44.84
N THR A 288 2.88 41.35 -44.23
CA THR A 288 4.32 41.60 -44.52
C THR A 288 5.12 41.15 -43.29
N GLU A 289 6.06 40.23 -43.40
CA GLU A 289 7.48 40.24 -43.75
C GLU A 289 8.40 41.04 -42.79
N TYR A 290 9.54 40.37 -42.48
CA TYR A 290 10.83 40.81 -41.88
C TYR A 290 10.83 40.86 -40.32
N GLU A 291 11.77 40.29 -39.60
CA GLU A 291 13.15 39.72 -39.79
C GLU A 291 13.36 38.51 -38.87
#